data_94208e834d851a89b617f103c1bae109
#
_entry.id   94208e834d851a89b617f103c1bae109
#
_cell.length_a   1.000
_cell.length_b   1.000
_cell.length_c   1.000
_cell.angle_alpha   90.00
_cell.angle_beta   90.00
_cell.angle_gamma   90.00
#
_symmetry.space_group_name_H-M   'P 1'
#
loop_
_entity.id
_entity.type
_entity.pdbx_description
1 polymer ?
#
loop_
_entity_poly.entity_id
_entity_poly.type
_entity_poly.pdbx_seq_one_letter_code
_entity_poly.pdbx_strand_id
1 'polypeptide(L)'
;MDIKKSSEEIAQTELDIIDNILTGVLDPEIEIDIVNLGLVYDLTFDGYHTVFVTMTLSTSNCPLGDTIIQDVRQSIKNKYNDFEVEVKLVFEPRWHSGLITPAGKKMLG
;
A
#
# COMPACT_ATOMS: atom_id res chain seq x y z
N MET A 1 13.29 17.23 -18.76
CA MET A 1 12.11 16.61 -19.40
C MET A 1 11.98 15.19 -18.89
N ASP A 2 10.80 14.84 -18.37
CA ASP A 2 10.56 13.51 -17.83
C ASP A 2 10.24 12.55 -18.97
N ILE A 3 10.94 11.42 -19.00
CA ILE A 3 10.69 10.37 -19.96
C ILE A 3 9.99 9.22 -19.24
N LYS A 4 8.85 8.82 -19.77
CA LYS A 4 8.09 7.73 -19.18
C LYS A 4 8.91 6.43 -19.23
N LYS A 5 8.94 5.72 -18.09
CA LYS A 5 9.61 4.44 -17.98
C LYS A 5 8.89 3.38 -18.81
N SER A 6 9.61 2.32 -19.17
CA SER A 6 9.02 1.21 -19.91
C SER A 6 7.98 0.47 -19.06
N SER A 7 7.10 -0.29 -19.71
CA SER A 7 6.10 -1.11 -19.01
C SER A 7 6.76 -2.06 -18.01
N GLU A 8 7.91 -2.61 -18.36
CA GLU A 8 8.66 -3.53 -17.50
C GLU A 8 9.19 -2.80 -16.27
N GLU A 9 9.77 -1.62 -16.44
CA GLU A 9 10.27 -0.81 -15.33
C GLU A 9 9.14 -0.35 -14.43
N ILE A 10 7.99 0.01 -15.00
CA ILE A 10 6.80 0.39 -14.23
C ILE A 10 6.35 -0.80 -13.37
N ALA A 11 6.24 -1.99 -13.96
CA ALA A 11 5.82 -3.18 -13.23
C ALA A 11 6.80 -3.53 -12.11
N GLN A 12 8.10 -3.41 -12.36
CA GLN A 12 9.12 -3.68 -11.34
C GLN A 12 9.05 -2.69 -10.20
N THR A 13 8.80 -1.42 -10.49
CA THR A 13 8.66 -0.39 -9.46
C THR A 13 7.41 -0.66 -8.61
N GLU A 14 6.30 -1.01 -9.25
CA GLU A 14 5.07 -1.35 -8.53
C GLU A 14 5.28 -2.55 -7.60
N LEU A 15 5.93 -3.60 -8.09
CA LEU A 15 6.23 -4.79 -7.28
C LEU A 15 7.19 -4.47 -6.13
N ASP A 16 8.19 -3.65 -6.36
CA ASP A 16 9.13 -3.25 -5.31
C ASP A 16 8.40 -2.52 -4.18
N ILE A 17 7.48 -1.62 -4.54
CA ILE A 17 6.72 -0.88 -3.53
C ILE A 17 5.84 -1.83 -2.72
N ILE A 18 5.14 -2.75 -3.37
CA ILE A 18 4.27 -3.70 -2.68
C ILE A 18 5.08 -4.66 -1.81
N ASP A 19 6.10 -5.28 -2.39
CA ASP A 19 6.79 -6.40 -1.74
C ASP A 19 7.83 -5.96 -0.72
N ASN A 20 8.47 -4.81 -0.90
CA ASN A 20 9.60 -4.39 -0.09
C ASN A 20 9.34 -3.14 0.75
N ILE A 21 8.33 -2.35 0.43
CA ILE A 21 8.03 -1.11 1.13
C ILE A 21 6.76 -1.25 1.96
N LEU A 22 5.65 -1.60 1.32
CA LEU A 22 4.36 -1.65 2.01
C LEU A 22 4.23 -2.83 2.97
N THR A 23 5.03 -3.88 2.80
CA THR A 23 5.11 -4.97 3.79
C THR A 23 5.78 -4.51 5.08
N GLY A 24 6.37 -3.32 5.10
CA GLY A 24 6.87 -2.70 6.32
C GLY A 24 5.90 -1.75 7.01
N VAL A 25 4.73 -1.52 6.40
CA VAL A 25 3.70 -0.65 6.98
C VAL A 25 2.70 -1.52 7.73
N LEU A 26 2.67 -1.37 9.05
CA LEU A 26 1.83 -2.21 9.91
C LEU A 26 0.53 -1.50 10.29
N ASP A 27 -0.56 -2.28 10.37
CA ASP A 27 -1.75 -1.82 11.04
C ASP A 27 -1.46 -1.84 12.55
N PRO A 28 -1.51 -0.68 13.24
CA PRO A 28 -1.08 -0.63 14.63
C PRO A 28 -1.98 -1.39 15.60
N GLU A 29 -3.21 -1.72 15.21
CA GLU A 29 -4.12 -2.48 16.06
C GLU A 29 -3.90 -3.99 15.94
N ILE A 30 -3.54 -4.46 14.74
CA ILE A 30 -3.42 -5.89 14.44
C ILE A 30 -1.95 -6.33 14.42
N GLU A 31 -1.04 -5.39 14.15
CA GLU A 31 0.41 -5.61 14.05
C GLU A 31 0.81 -6.51 12.87
N ILE A 32 0.00 -6.51 11.82
CA ILE A 32 0.29 -7.20 10.56
C ILE A 32 0.38 -6.13 9.48
N ASP A 33 1.26 -6.33 8.51
CA ASP A 33 1.41 -5.36 7.43
C ASP A 33 0.16 -5.27 6.55
N ILE A 34 -0.03 -4.10 5.97
CA ILE A 34 -1.24 -3.79 5.20
C ILE A 34 -1.39 -4.65 3.94
N VAL A 35 -0.28 -5.13 3.38
CA VAL A 35 -0.34 -6.00 2.20
C VAL A 35 -0.89 -7.36 2.56
N ASN A 36 -0.37 -7.99 3.61
CA ASN A 36 -0.83 -9.30 4.05
C ASN A 36 -2.22 -9.26 4.67
N LEU A 37 -2.63 -8.11 5.22
CA LEU A 37 -4.01 -7.92 5.67
C LEU A 37 -5.00 -7.79 4.52
N GLY A 38 -4.52 -7.55 3.29
CA GLY A 38 -5.40 -7.35 2.14
C GLY A 38 -6.03 -5.97 2.11
N LEU A 39 -5.38 -4.97 2.69
CA LEU A 39 -5.89 -3.59 2.71
C LEU A 39 -5.52 -2.81 1.45
N VAL A 40 -4.49 -3.24 0.72
CA VAL A 40 -4.09 -2.58 -0.54
C VAL A 40 -4.83 -3.24 -1.69
N TYR A 41 -5.73 -2.50 -2.32
CA TYR A 41 -6.56 -3.02 -3.40
C TYR A 41 -5.92 -2.82 -4.77
N ASP A 42 -5.16 -1.75 -4.94
CA ASP A 42 -4.51 -1.47 -6.21
C ASP A 42 -3.32 -0.55 -5.98
N LEU A 43 -2.30 -0.69 -6.82
CA LEU A 43 -1.15 0.20 -6.80
C LEU A 43 -0.66 0.36 -8.23
N THR A 44 -0.62 1.60 -8.70
CA THR A 44 -0.15 1.92 -10.04
C THR A 44 0.90 3.03 -9.98
N PHE A 45 1.85 2.97 -10.90
CA PHE A 45 2.87 3.99 -11.09
C PHE A 45 2.71 4.56 -12.49
N ASP A 46 2.70 5.88 -12.61
CA ASP A 46 2.46 6.54 -13.90
C ASP A 46 3.65 6.43 -14.87
N GLY A 47 4.78 5.95 -14.38
CA GLY A 47 6.00 5.83 -15.19
C GLY A 47 6.88 7.07 -15.15
N TYR A 48 6.44 8.11 -14.48
CA TYR A 48 7.20 9.36 -14.32
C TYR A 48 7.61 9.56 -12.87
N HIS A 49 6.68 9.94 -12.01
CA HIS A 49 6.99 10.22 -10.60
C HIS A 49 5.81 10.05 -9.66
N THR A 50 4.63 9.65 -10.13
CA THR A 50 3.44 9.55 -9.27
C THR A 50 3.02 8.12 -9.08
N VAL A 51 2.83 7.74 -7.82
CA VAL A 51 2.32 6.43 -7.42
C VAL A 51 0.91 6.62 -6.87
N PHE A 52 -0.03 5.83 -7.37
CA PHE A 52 -1.41 5.83 -6.92
C PHE A 52 -1.67 4.56 -6.11
N VAL A 53 -2.06 4.72 -4.86
CA VAL A 53 -2.40 3.59 -3.97
C VAL A 53 -3.88 3.66 -3.66
N THR A 54 -4.61 2.60 -4.02
CA THR A 54 -6.02 2.45 -3.63
C THR A 54 -6.07 1.43 -2.51
N MET A 55 -6.56 1.84 -1.36
CA MET A 55 -6.58 0.97 -0.20
C MET A 55 -7.82 1.19 0.65
N THR A 56 -8.04 0.29 1.58
CA THR A 56 -9.12 0.37 2.55
C THR A 56 -8.58 0.22 3.97
N LEU A 57 -9.47 0.29 4.93
CA LEU A 57 -9.18 0.03 6.34
C LEU A 57 -10.02 -1.15 6.81
N SER A 58 -9.57 -1.83 7.86
CA SER A 58 -10.31 -2.97 8.41
C SER A 58 -11.65 -2.54 9.01
N THR A 59 -11.78 -1.29 9.42
CA THR A 59 -13.06 -0.71 9.82
C THR A 59 -13.19 0.70 9.25
N SER A 60 -14.41 1.14 8.98
CA SER A 60 -14.67 2.49 8.45
C SER A 60 -14.41 3.58 9.51
N ASN A 61 -14.35 3.21 10.77
CA ASN A 61 -14.14 4.13 11.89
C ASN A 61 -12.78 3.97 12.56
N CYS A 62 -11.77 3.54 11.78
CA CYS A 62 -10.42 3.33 12.31
C CYS A 62 -9.82 4.68 12.74
N PRO A 63 -9.58 4.91 14.03
CA PRO A 63 -9.02 6.18 14.48
C PRO A 63 -7.56 6.38 14.09
N LEU A 64 -6.90 5.30 13.65
CA LEU A 64 -5.50 5.32 13.25
C LEU A 64 -5.34 5.28 11.72
N GLY A 65 -6.45 5.48 10.97
CA GLY A 65 -6.40 5.45 9.51
C GLY A 65 -5.47 6.49 8.92
N ASP A 66 -5.47 7.72 9.47
CA ASP A 66 -4.58 8.78 9.00
C ASP A 66 -3.12 8.40 9.24
N THR A 67 -2.81 7.73 10.34
CA THR A 67 -1.47 7.26 10.64
C THR A 67 -1.01 6.25 9.59
N ILE A 68 -1.86 5.31 9.22
CA ILE A 68 -1.54 4.30 8.20
C ILE A 68 -1.27 4.98 6.85
N ILE A 69 -2.12 5.92 6.46
CA ILE A 69 -1.96 6.65 5.20
C ILE A 69 -0.64 7.43 5.19
N GLN A 70 -0.30 8.11 6.27
CA GLN A 70 0.97 8.83 6.38
C GLN A 70 2.16 7.89 6.30
N ASP A 71 2.07 6.73 6.94
CA ASP A 71 3.12 5.72 6.89
C ASP A 71 3.33 5.19 5.47
N VAL A 72 2.25 4.98 4.72
CA VAL A 72 2.33 4.56 3.32
C VAL A 72 3.10 5.61 2.52
N ARG A 73 2.71 6.88 2.62
CA ARG A 73 3.36 7.96 1.91
C ARG A 73 4.84 8.09 2.27
N GLN A 74 5.11 8.12 3.56
CA GLN A 74 6.46 8.32 4.05
C GLN A 74 7.38 7.16 3.68
N SER A 75 6.88 5.93 3.79
CA SER A 75 7.66 4.74 3.45
C SER A 75 8.05 4.72 1.98
N ILE A 76 7.14 5.09 1.09
CA ILE A 76 7.44 5.17 -0.35
C ILE A 76 8.44 6.29 -0.61
N LYS A 77 8.23 7.47 -0.02
CA LYS A 77 9.11 8.61 -0.22
C LYS A 77 10.51 8.42 0.37
N ASN A 78 10.64 7.60 1.39
CA ASN A 78 11.97 7.29 1.96
C ASN A 78 12.87 6.58 0.96
N LYS A 79 12.32 5.75 0.09
CA LYS A 79 13.08 5.07 -0.95
C LYS A 79 13.08 5.83 -2.27
N TYR A 80 11.94 6.39 -2.63
CA TYR A 80 11.73 7.13 -3.87
C TYR A 80 11.39 8.57 -3.53
N ASN A 81 12.39 9.33 -3.11
CA ASN A 81 12.16 10.68 -2.57
C ASN A 81 11.67 11.70 -3.61
N ASP A 82 11.79 11.37 -4.90
CA ASP A 82 11.28 12.21 -5.99
C ASP A 82 9.80 11.90 -6.31
N PHE A 83 9.24 10.86 -5.71
CA PHE A 83 7.89 10.42 -6.06
C PHE A 83 6.83 11.21 -5.30
N GLU A 84 5.73 11.47 -6.01
CA GLU A 84 4.48 11.91 -5.40
C GLU A 84 3.64 10.67 -5.11
N VAL A 85 2.95 10.65 -3.97
CA VAL A 85 2.13 9.51 -3.58
C VAL A 85 0.70 10.00 -3.37
N GLU A 86 -0.21 9.46 -4.17
CA GLU A 86 -1.64 9.72 -4.06
C GLU A 86 -2.31 8.50 -3.45
N VAL A 87 -2.90 8.65 -2.27
CA VAL A 87 -3.59 7.56 -1.58
C VAL A 87 -5.09 7.80 -1.68
N LYS A 88 -5.80 6.84 -2.26
CA LYS A 88 -7.25 6.86 -2.35
C LYS A 88 -7.81 5.83 -1.37
N LEU A 89 -8.57 6.30 -0.40
CA LEU A 89 -9.22 5.45 0.59
C LEU A 89 -10.61 5.08 0.09
N VAL A 90 -10.89 3.79 0.01
CA VAL A 90 -12.19 3.28 -0.45
C VAL A 90 -12.73 2.27 0.57
N PHE A 91 -14.05 2.13 0.64
CA PHE A 91 -14.72 1.18 1.52
C PHE A 91 -15.58 0.19 0.74
N GLU A 92 -15.44 0.19 -0.58
CA GLU A 92 -16.06 -0.78 -1.49
C GLU A 92 -14.98 -1.34 -2.43
N PRO A 93 -14.86 -2.65 -2.57
CA PRO A 93 -15.53 -3.68 -1.77
C PRO A 93 -15.09 -3.61 -0.30
N ARG A 94 -16.02 -3.99 0.59
CA ARG A 94 -15.76 -3.94 2.04
C ARG A 94 -14.69 -4.96 2.43
N TRP A 95 -13.74 -4.54 3.26
CA TRP A 95 -12.73 -5.45 3.78
C TRP A 95 -13.36 -6.51 4.69
N HIS A 96 -12.85 -7.73 4.61
CA HIS A 96 -13.19 -8.82 5.51
C HIS A 96 -11.98 -9.75 5.68
N SER A 97 -12.01 -10.59 6.69
CA SER A 97 -10.86 -11.44 7.04
C SER A 97 -10.48 -12.44 5.95
N GLY A 98 -11.38 -12.73 5.01
CA GLY A 98 -11.07 -13.58 3.86
C GLY A 98 -10.03 -12.98 2.92
N LEU A 99 -9.78 -11.66 3.02
CA LEU A 99 -8.78 -10.97 2.20
C LEU A 99 -7.36 -11.09 2.78
N ILE A 100 -7.23 -11.58 4.00
CA ILE A 100 -5.92 -11.79 4.62
C ILE A 100 -5.20 -12.91 3.87
N THR A 101 -3.95 -12.67 3.50
CA THR A 101 -3.15 -13.69 2.79
C THR A 101 -2.85 -14.88 3.70
N PRO A 102 -2.48 -16.05 3.13
CA PRO A 102 -2.03 -17.18 3.95
C PRO A 102 -0.89 -16.83 4.91
N ALA A 103 0.05 -15.99 4.45
CA ALA A 103 1.16 -15.53 5.31
C ALA A 103 0.62 -14.68 6.46
N GLY A 104 -0.34 -13.78 6.19
CA GLY A 104 -0.98 -12.96 7.22
C GLY A 104 -1.74 -13.80 8.23
N LYS A 105 -2.43 -14.85 7.79
CA LYS A 105 -3.14 -15.76 8.69
C LYS A 105 -2.19 -16.49 9.62
N LYS A 106 -1.01 -16.85 9.15
CA LYS A 106 0.01 -17.46 9.99
C LYS A 106 0.51 -16.51 11.07
N MET A 107 0.60 -15.22 10.76
CA MET A 107 1.02 -14.20 11.73
C MET A 107 0.00 -14.03 12.86
N LEU A 108 -1.28 -14.30 12.57
CA LEU A 108 -2.33 -14.23 13.59
C LEU A 108 -2.30 -15.45 14.54
N GLY A 109 -1.60 -16.48 14.16
CA GLY A 109 -1.52 -17.71 14.94
C GLY A 109 -2.54 -18.71 14.49
#